data_e15b45d3b466af7b0463e06922a24b33
#
_entry.id   e15b45d3b466af7b0463e06922a24b33
#
_cell.length_a   1.000
_cell.length_b   1.000
_cell.length_c   1.000
_cell.angle_alpha   90.00
_cell.angle_beta   90.00
_cell.angle_gamma   90.00
#
_symmetry.space_group_name_H-M   'P 1'
#
loop_
_entity.id
_entity.type
_entity.pdbx_description
1 polymer ?
#
loop_
_entity_poly.entity_id
_entity_poly.type
_entity_poly.pdbx_seq_one_letter_code
_entity_poly.pdbx_strand_id
1 'polypeptide(L)'
;DKVSIVLLLVLICGCSSMNQKMNDGIERIPIDVHNVSRDASLFIDKIELVPLETNDSSLLHKYRKVMYDKETDVYAVYTREQVIFTFSGNGAFISNSKKMQGQGPDEYHMAIDVKFNPYLQGLDLLNPYGTIYTYSLDFKLLAKRKIKPEFPIDHLIAFNTEEYIFTYPSLWTDQEVAFANLRTQQIYNANYNGTISSGNSMDKECFYKIGDNFYFIPP
;
A
#
# COMPACT_ATOMS: atom_id res chain seq x y z
N ASP A 1 13.79 65.63 -15.57
CA ASP A 1 12.97 64.51 -16.10
C ASP A 1 13.73 63.25 -16.34
N LYS A 2 15.08 63.22 -16.12
CA LYS A 2 15.87 61.98 -16.17
C LYS A 2 15.66 61.05 -14.94
N VAL A 3 15.19 61.57 -13.84
CA VAL A 3 14.92 60.85 -12.60
C VAL A 3 13.66 59.99 -12.69
N SER A 4 12.63 60.46 -13.43
CA SER A 4 11.38 59.73 -13.63
C SER A 4 11.53 58.51 -14.52
N ILE A 5 12.48 58.51 -15.46
CA ILE A 5 12.73 57.39 -16.36
C ILE A 5 13.49 56.24 -15.63
N VAL A 6 14.37 56.60 -14.69
CA VAL A 6 15.09 55.62 -13.87
C VAL A 6 14.17 54.91 -12.87
N LEU A 7 13.16 55.64 -12.34
CA LEU A 7 12.19 55.07 -11.41
C LEU A 7 11.21 54.11 -12.11
N LEU A 8 10.92 54.32 -13.40
CA LEU A 8 10.05 53.45 -14.20
C LEU A 8 10.76 52.15 -14.63
N LEU A 9 12.08 52.18 -14.80
CA LEU A 9 12.88 51.04 -15.18
C LEU A 9 13.12 50.04 -14.02
N VAL A 10 13.04 50.48 -12.75
CA VAL A 10 13.20 49.62 -11.57
C VAL A 10 11.93 48.83 -11.26
N LEU A 11 10.77 49.24 -11.76
CA LEU A 11 9.48 48.58 -11.53
C LEU A 11 9.22 47.38 -12.47
N ILE A 12 10.05 47.15 -13.49
CA ILE A 12 9.87 46.05 -14.45
C ILE A 12 10.72 44.80 -14.08
N CYS A 13 11.61 44.91 -13.12
CA CYS A 13 12.48 43.77 -12.69
C CYS A 13 11.93 42.93 -11.52
N GLY A 14 10.64 42.95 -11.28
CA GLY A 14 10.04 42.21 -10.22
C GLY A 14 8.90 41.32 -10.68
N CYS A 15 9.16 40.11 -11.13
CA CYS A 15 8.37 38.89 -11.00
C CYS A 15 8.82 37.85 -12.04
N SER A 16 10.06 37.42 -11.95
CA SER A 16 10.31 36.03 -12.33
C SER A 16 9.99 35.20 -11.10
N SER A 17 8.78 34.66 -11.02
CA SER A 17 8.47 33.56 -10.14
C SER A 17 9.37 32.41 -10.56
N MET A 18 10.50 32.27 -9.87
CA MET A 18 11.27 31.03 -9.92
C MET A 18 10.35 29.96 -9.34
N ASN A 19 9.63 29.25 -10.22
CA ASN A 19 9.15 27.93 -9.91
C ASN A 19 10.40 27.08 -9.62
N GLN A 20 10.89 27.13 -8.38
CA GLN A 20 11.71 26.09 -7.86
C GLN A 20 10.84 24.83 -7.88
N LYS A 21 11.03 24.00 -8.92
CA LYS A 21 10.64 22.61 -8.85
C LYS A 21 11.39 22.05 -7.63
N MET A 22 10.70 21.94 -6.50
CA MET A 22 11.19 21.15 -5.39
C MET A 22 11.42 19.75 -5.97
N ASN A 23 12.68 19.36 -6.08
CA ASN A 23 13.05 18.00 -6.42
C ASN A 23 12.74 17.17 -5.18
N ASP A 24 11.51 16.67 -5.11
CA ASP A 24 10.99 15.86 -3.99
C ASP A 24 11.59 14.44 -3.98
N GLY A 25 12.54 14.16 -4.88
CA GLY A 25 13.11 12.82 -5.03
C GLY A 25 12.16 11.78 -5.63
N ILE A 26 10.96 12.20 -6.01
CA ILE A 26 9.97 11.30 -6.62
C ILE A 26 10.14 11.33 -8.13
N GLU A 27 10.50 10.20 -8.71
CA GLU A 27 10.49 10.00 -10.15
C GLU A 27 9.05 9.79 -10.62
N ARG A 28 8.59 10.64 -11.55
CA ARG A 28 7.27 10.52 -12.15
C ARG A 28 7.39 9.89 -13.51
N ILE A 29 6.79 8.72 -13.69
CA ILE A 29 6.75 7.99 -14.97
C ILE A 29 5.46 8.40 -15.70
N PRO A 30 5.52 9.15 -16.81
CA PRO A 30 4.33 9.48 -17.56
C PRO A 30 3.83 8.22 -18.29
N ILE A 31 2.55 7.92 -18.13
CA ILE A 31 1.87 6.81 -18.82
C ILE A 31 0.94 7.42 -19.87
N ASP A 32 1.19 7.13 -21.15
CA ASP A 32 0.28 7.50 -22.24
C ASP A 32 -0.86 6.50 -22.34
N VAL A 33 -1.99 6.81 -21.72
CA VAL A 33 -3.19 5.97 -21.72
C VAL A 33 -3.89 5.90 -23.08
N HIS A 34 -3.53 6.77 -24.03
CA HIS A 34 -4.12 6.78 -25.37
C HIS A 34 -3.38 5.87 -26.35
N ASN A 35 -2.15 5.48 -26.04
CA ASN A 35 -1.31 4.63 -26.88
C ASN A 35 -1.04 3.27 -26.22
N VAL A 36 -2.06 2.65 -25.66
CA VAL A 36 -1.95 1.33 -25.03
C VAL A 36 -2.14 0.24 -26.07
N SER A 37 -1.14 -0.62 -26.22
CA SER A 37 -1.31 -1.85 -27.00
C SER A 37 -2.37 -2.75 -26.36
N ARG A 38 -3.28 -3.28 -27.18
CA ARG A 38 -4.29 -4.26 -26.73
C ARG A 38 -3.79 -5.71 -26.90
N ASP A 39 -2.59 -5.88 -27.38
CA ASP A 39 -1.99 -7.20 -27.54
C ASP A 39 -1.37 -7.65 -26.21
N ALA A 40 -2.09 -8.50 -25.49
CA ALA A 40 -1.64 -9.03 -24.21
C ALA A 40 -0.38 -9.90 -24.33
N SER A 41 -0.09 -10.46 -25.52
CA SER A 41 1.09 -11.30 -25.74
C SER A 41 2.41 -10.53 -25.63
N LEU A 42 2.36 -9.19 -25.71
CA LEU A 42 3.53 -8.33 -25.48
C LEU A 42 3.98 -8.30 -24.02
N PHE A 43 3.09 -8.69 -23.07
CA PHE A 43 3.31 -8.59 -21.63
C PHE A 43 3.15 -9.93 -20.90
N ILE A 44 2.54 -10.92 -21.54
CA ILE A 44 2.22 -12.21 -20.96
C ILE A 44 2.95 -13.31 -21.72
N ASP A 45 4.03 -13.82 -21.13
CA ASP A 45 4.77 -14.94 -21.69
C ASP A 45 4.09 -16.29 -21.42
N LYS A 46 3.46 -16.42 -20.25
CA LYS A 46 2.84 -17.67 -19.77
C LYS A 46 1.64 -17.40 -18.89
N ILE A 47 0.61 -18.20 -19.04
CA ILE A 47 -0.53 -18.28 -18.11
C ILE A 47 -0.47 -19.64 -17.45
N GLU A 48 -0.51 -19.66 -16.13
CA GLU A 48 -0.55 -20.87 -15.32
C GLU A 48 -1.82 -20.88 -14.47
N LEU A 49 -2.52 -22.02 -14.45
CA LEU A 49 -3.69 -22.23 -13.63
C LEU A 49 -3.31 -23.06 -12.40
N VAL A 50 -3.50 -22.48 -11.23
CA VAL A 50 -3.26 -23.15 -9.96
C VAL A 50 -4.61 -23.41 -9.28
N PRO A 51 -5.08 -24.69 -9.26
CA PRO A 51 -6.30 -25.05 -8.54
C PRO A 51 -6.06 -24.99 -7.05
N LEU A 52 -6.86 -24.23 -6.31
CA LEU A 52 -6.77 -24.20 -4.85
C LEU A 52 -7.55 -25.37 -4.25
N GLU A 53 -6.93 -26.01 -3.26
CA GLU A 53 -7.55 -27.08 -2.49
C GLU A 53 -8.85 -26.58 -1.83
N THR A 54 -9.95 -27.33 -2.05
CA THR A 54 -11.26 -26.99 -1.51
C THR A 54 -11.75 -28.10 -0.60
N ASN A 55 -11.88 -27.79 0.69
CA ASN A 55 -12.44 -28.65 1.72
C ASN A 55 -13.18 -27.79 2.76
N ASP A 56 -13.72 -28.38 3.82
CA ASP A 56 -14.48 -27.64 4.86
C ASP A 56 -13.66 -26.54 5.55
N SER A 57 -12.35 -26.65 5.60
CA SER A 57 -11.44 -25.66 6.20
C SER A 57 -10.97 -24.59 5.22
N SER A 58 -10.99 -24.87 3.92
CA SER A 58 -10.46 -24.03 2.85
C SER A 58 -11.55 -23.49 1.89
N LEU A 59 -12.83 -23.69 2.21
CA LEU A 59 -13.93 -23.20 1.38
C LEU A 59 -13.92 -21.66 1.33
N LEU A 60 -13.62 -21.14 0.15
CA LEU A 60 -13.61 -19.70 -0.14
C LEU A 60 -15.01 -19.23 -0.55
N HIS A 61 -15.44 -18.12 0.06
CA HIS A 61 -16.64 -17.40 -0.38
C HIS A 61 -16.25 -16.22 -1.28
N LYS A 62 -16.66 -15.01 -0.93
CA LYS A 62 -16.33 -13.79 -1.68
C LYS A 62 -14.94 -13.29 -1.27
N TYR A 63 -13.97 -13.34 -2.17
CA TYR A 63 -12.67 -12.75 -1.94
C TYR A 63 -12.68 -11.24 -2.23
N ARG A 64 -11.77 -10.51 -1.57
CA ARG A 64 -11.44 -9.12 -1.86
C ARG A 64 -10.13 -9.02 -2.61
N LYS A 65 -9.13 -9.80 -2.18
CA LYS A 65 -7.77 -9.68 -2.65
C LYS A 65 -7.12 -11.06 -2.69
N VAL A 66 -6.38 -11.30 -3.76
CA VAL A 66 -5.50 -12.46 -3.89
C VAL A 66 -4.08 -11.94 -4.04
N MET A 67 -3.18 -12.49 -3.27
CA MET A 67 -1.77 -12.14 -3.27
C MET A 67 -0.93 -13.40 -3.44
N TYR A 68 0.22 -13.25 -4.07
CA TYR A 68 1.21 -14.31 -4.21
C TYR A 68 2.59 -13.77 -3.80
N ASP A 69 3.25 -14.49 -2.92
CA ASP A 69 4.62 -14.22 -2.54
C ASP A 69 5.53 -15.26 -3.16
N LYS A 70 6.40 -14.81 -4.06
CA LYS A 70 7.32 -15.66 -4.81
C LYS A 70 8.42 -16.28 -3.93
N GLU A 71 8.81 -15.58 -2.86
CA GLU A 71 9.91 -16.04 -2.00
C GLU A 71 9.49 -17.22 -1.14
N THR A 72 8.27 -17.18 -0.62
CA THR A 72 7.71 -18.28 0.19
C THR A 72 6.91 -19.28 -0.62
N ASP A 73 6.64 -18.99 -1.90
CA ASP A 73 5.78 -19.77 -2.80
C ASP A 73 4.38 -19.99 -2.19
N VAL A 74 3.75 -18.91 -1.70
CA VAL A 74 2.47 -18.94 -1.00
C VAL A 74 1.48 -17.97 -1.62
N TYR A 75 0.25 -18.45 -1.82
CA TYR A 75 -0.91 -17.61 -2.09
C TYR A 75 -1.60 -17.23 -0.78
N ALA A 76 -2.01 -15.96 -0.65
CA ALA A 76 -2.89 -15.50 0.42
C ALA A 76 -4.17 -14.93 -0.19
N VAL A 77 -5.32 -15.44 0.24
CA VAL A 77 -6.64 -14.99 -0.21
C VAL A 77 -7.34 -14.30 0.95
N TYR A 78 -7.55 -13.00 0.83
CA TYR A 78 -8.28 -12.19 1.80
C TYR A 78 -9.74 -12.06 1.37
N THR A 79 -10.66 -12.42 2.27
CA THR A 79 -12.11 -12.48 1.97
C THR A 79 -12.87 -11.26 2.50
N ARG A 80 -14.13 -11.12 2.08
CA ARG A 80 -15.03 -10.06 2.57
C ARG A 80 -15.37 -10.22 4.05
N GLU A 81 -15.33 -11.44 4.55
CA GLU A 81 -15.52 -11.78 5.96
C GLU A 81 -14.27 -11.46 6.80
N GLN A 82 -13.25 -10.84 6.18
CA GLN A 82 -11.99 -10.49 6.78
C GLN A 82 -11.19 -11.70 7.28
N VAL A 83 -11.42 -12.85 6.70
CA VAL A 83 -10.63 -14.07 6.90
C VAL A 83 -9.57 -14.17 5.81
N ILE A 84 -8.37 -14.55 6.20
CA ILE A 84 -7.28 -14.82 5.28
C ILE A 84 -7.09 -16.33 5.21
N PHE A 85 -6.91 -16.83 4.00
CA PHE A 85 -6.56 -18.23 3.71
C PHE A 85 -5.19 -18.25 3.05
N THR A 86 -4.35 -19.20 3.44
CA THR A 86 -3.04 -19.41 2.83
C THR A 86 -2.99 -20.76 2.13
N PHE A 87 -2.35 -20.76 0.95
CA PHE A 87 -2.15 -21.95 0.12
C PHE A 87 -0.72 -21.95 -0.40
N SER A 88 -0.12 -23.13 -0.53
CA SER A 88 1.19 -23.27 -1.17
C SER A 88 1.12 -22.96 -2.67
N GLY A 89 2.27 -22.81 -3.32
CA GLY A 89 2.35 -22.49 -4.76
C GLY A 89 1.67 -23.50 -5.67
N ASN A 90 1.54 -24.76 -5.24
CA ASN A 90 0.77 -25.78 -5.95
C ASN A 90 -0.72 -25.80 -5.59
N GLY A 91 -1.19 -24.87 -4.75
CA GLY A 91 -2.60 -24.71 -4.36
C GLY A 91 -3.04 -25.54 -3.15
N ALA A 92 -2.15 -26.28 -2.49
CA ALA A 92 -2.51 -27.04 -1.29
C ALA A 92 -2.81 -26.08 -0.12
N PHE A 93 -3.88 -26.35 0.64
CA PHE A 93 -4.27 -25.54 1.79
C PHE A 93 -3.25 -25.60 2.92
N ILE A 94 -2.83 -24.46 3.45
CA ILE A 94 -1.93 -24.35 4.59
C ILE A 94 -2.73 -24.05 5.86
N SER A 95 -3.46 -22.90 5.88
CA SER A 95 -4.16 -22.46 7.08
C SER A 95 -5.19 -21.35 6.76
N ASN A 96 -5.94 -20.96 7.79
CA ASN A 96 -6.79 -19.77 7.73
C ASN A 96 -6.80 -19.00 9.07
N SER A 97 -7.15 -17.72 9.01
CA SER A 97 -7.13 -16.82 10.16
C SER A 97 -8.42 -16.83 11.01
N LYS A 98 -9.38 -17.71 10.76
CA LYS A 98 -10.69 -17.72 11.46
C LYS A 98 -10.56 -17.70 12.99
N LYS A 99 -9.60 -18.47 13.54
CA LYS A 99 -9.36 -18.55 14.98
C LYS A 99 -8.67 -17.31 15.57
N MET A 100 -8.07 -16.48 14.69
CA MET A 100 -7.37 -15.25 15.10
C MET A 100 -8.26 -14.02 14.97
N GLN A 101 -9.49 -14.17 14.51
CA GLN A 101 -10.47 -13.08 14.43
C GLN A 101 -11.28 -13.00 15.71
N GLY A 102 -11.08 -11.94 16.49
CA GLY A 102 -11.76 -11.76 17.78
C GLY A 102 -11.28 -10.53 18.53
N GLN A 103 -11.38 -10.57 19.87
CA GLN A 103 -10.99 -9.47 20.75
C GLN A 103 -9.94 -9.88 21.79
N GLY A 104 -9.35 -11.06 21.65
CA GLY A 104 -8.25 -11.51 22.47
C GLY A 104 -6.96 -10.73 22.22
N PRO A 105 -5.95 -10.89 23.09
CA PRO A 105 -4.70 -10.12 23.00
C PRO A 105 -3.93 -10.38 21.71
N ASP A 106 -4.03 -11.59 21.16
CA ASP A 106 -3.34 -12.03 19.94
C ASP A 106 -4.27 -12.08 18.72
N GLU A 107 -5.51 -11.60 18.87
CA GLU A 107 -6.54 -11.63 17.86
C GLU A 107 -6.68 -10.25 17.19
N TYR A 108 -7.04 -10.25 15.92
CA TYR A 108 -7.44 -9.03 15.22
C TYR A 108 -8.96 -8.94 15.17
N HIS A 109 -9.49 -7.76 15.48
CA HIS A 109 -10.93 -7.51 15.39
C HIS A 109 -11.34 -7.06 13.99
N MET A 110 -10.51 -6.25 13.36
CA MET A 110 -10.73 -5.69 12.03
C MET A 110 -9.41 -5.63 11.28
N ALA A 111 -9.43 -6.07 10.05
CA ALA A 111 -8.35 -5.85 9.09
C ALA A 111 -8.93 -5.16 7.85
N ILE A 112 -8.35 -4.06 7.41
CA ILE A 112 -8.76 -3.35 6.19
C ILE A 112 -7.82 -3.61 5.03
N ASP A 113 -6.56 -3.86 5.32
CA ASP A 113 -5.57 -4.29 4.34
C ASP A 113 -4.73 -5.45 4.88
N VAL A 114 -4.29 -6.28 3.94
CA VAL A 114 -3.42 -7.43 4.20
C VAL A 114 -2.28 -7.40 3.18
N LYS A 115 -1.04 -7.60 3.65
CA LYS A 115 0.16 -7.63 2.82
C LYS A 115 1.12 -8.71 3.29
N PHE A 116 1.87 -9.29 2.36
CA PHE A 116 3.07 -10.02 2.74
C PHE A 116 4.12 -9.07 3.30
N ASN A 117 4.72 -9.46 4.41
CA ASN A 117 5.86 -8.78 5.02
C ASN A 117 7.13 -9.61 4.78
N PRO A 118 7.97 -9.24 3.81
CA PRO A 118 9.16 -10.03 3.48
C PRO A 118 10.22 -10.00 4.58
N TYR A 119 10.20 -8.98 5.43
CA TYR A 119 11.18 -8.80 6.51
C TYR A 119 10.90 -9.69 7.72
N LEU A 120 9.63 -10.06 7.94
CA LEU A 120 9.19 -10.92 9.03
C LEU A 120 8.65 -12.27 8.52
N GLN A 121 8.73 -12.53 7.21
CA GLN A 121 8.26 -13.73 6.55
C GLN A 121 6.83 -14.11 6.96
N GLY A 122 5.93 -13.14 6.93
CA GLY A 122 4.55 -13.30 7.38
C GLY A 122 3.57 -12.40 6.65
N LEU A 123 2.39 -12.28 7.23
CA LEU A 123 1.31 -11.43 6.74
C LEU A 123 1.06 -10.30 7.73
N ASP A 124 1.17 -9.07 7.27
CA ASP A 124 0.74 -7.89 8.00
C ASP A 124 -0.75 -7.65 7.75
N LEU A 125 -1.51 -7.51 8.83
CA LEU A 125 -2.91 -7.14 8.85
C LEU A 125 -3.05 -5.76 9.48
N LEU A 126 -3.59 -4.81 8.72
CA LEU A 126 -3.79 -3.44 9.16
C LEU A 126 -5.17 -3.24 9.77
N ASN A 127 -5.20 -2.77 11.01
CA ASN A 127 -6.38 -2.13 11.55
C ASN A 127 -6.38 -0.63 11.18
N PRO A 128 -7.51 -0.02 10.77
CA PRO A 128 -7.54 1.37 10.30
C PRO A 128 -7.03 2.40 11.33
N TYR A 129 -7.02 2.04 12.60
CA TYR A 129 -6.52 2.91 13.68
C TYR A 129 -5.04 2.69 14.02
N GLY A 130 -4.30 2.10 13.07
CA GLY A 130 -2.85 1.99 13.14
C GLY A 130 -2.31 0.81 13.93
N THR A 131 -3.12 -0.19 14.28
CA THR A 131 -2.59 -1.44 14.80
C THR A 131 -2.22 -2.37 13.65
N ILE A 132 -1.00 -2.88 13.67
CA ILE A 132 -0.46 -3.82 12.68
C ILE A 132 -0.22 -5.14 13.39
N TYR A 133 -0.90 -6.18 12.94
CA TYR A 133 -0.69 -7.55 13.39
C TYR A 133 0.13 -8.27 12.33
N THR A 134 1.28 -8.81 12.70
CA THR A 134 2.06 -9.68 11.79
C THR A 134 1.88 -11.12 12.25
N TYR A 135 1.33 -11.94 11.38
CA TYR A 135 1.18 -13.37 11.60
C TYR A 135 2.11 -14.14 10.67
N SER A 136 2.55 -15.32 11.12
CA SER A 136 3.15 -16.32 10.24
C SER A 136 2.12 -16.84 9.22
N LEU A 137 2.57 -17.58 8.22
CA LEU A 137 1.70 -18.14 7.18
C LEU A 137 0.73 -19.21 7.70
N ASP A 138 0.96 -19.73 8.90
CA ASP A 138 0.08 -20.65 9.65
C ASP A 138 -0.69 -19.93 10.78
N PHE A 139 -0.73 -18.58 10.75
CA PHE A 139 -1.45 -17.69 11.66
C PHE A 139 -1.06 -17.77 13.14
N LYS A 140 0.24 -17.90 13.43
CA LYS A 140 0.78 -17.60 14.76
C LYS A 140 1.19 -16.13 14.80
N LEU A 141 0.82 -15.39 15.86
CA LEU A 141 1.21 -14.00 16.01
C LEU A 141 2.73 -13.87 16.18
N LEU A 142 3.38 -13.17 15.25
CA LEU A 142 4.81 -12.86 15.29
C LEU A 142 5.07 -11.50 15.93
N ALA A 143 4.22 -10.51 15.63
CA ALA A 143 4.35 -9.17 16.18
C ALA A 143 2.99 -8.46 16.20
N LYS A 144 2.81 -7.61 17.22
CA LYS A 144 1.72 -6.64 17.31
C LYS A 144 2.31 -5.27 17.56
N ARG A 145 2.13 -4.38 16.62
CA ARG A 145 2.74 -3.05 16.64
C ARG A 145 1.66 -2.00 16.46
N LYS A 146 1.92 -0.80 16.91
CA LYS A 146 0.97 0.30 16.82
C LYS A 146 1.68 1.57 16.40
N ILE A 147 1.09 2.26 15.44
CA ILE A 147 1.34 3.66 15.14
C ILE A 147 0.13 4.47 15.59
N LYS A 148 0.30 5.79 15.71
CA LYS A 148 -0.79 6.70 16.09
C LYS A 148 -1.02 7.68 14.93
N PRO A 149 -1.73 7.25 13.88
CA PRO A 149 -2.03 8.12 12.76
C PRO A 149 -3.05 9.20 13.18
N GLU A 150 -3.00 10.35 12.53
CA GLU A 150 -3.96 11.43 12.75
C GLU A 150 -5.34 11.06 12.20
N PHE A 151 -5.36 10.33 11.08
CA PHE A 151 -6.58 9.85 10.41
C PHE A 151 -6.55 8.33 10.24
N PRO A 152 -7.68 7.67 10.00
CA PRO A 152 -7.71 6.26 9.65
C PRO A 152 -6.82 5.97 8.43
N ILE A 153 -6.14 4.83 8.45
CA ILE A 153 -5.25 4.37 7.38
C ILE A 153 -6.02 3.41 6.46
N ASP A 154 -5.75 3.45 5.16
CA ASP A 154 -6.35 2.52 4.18
C ASP A 154 -5.44 1.35 3.82
N HIS A 155 -4.20 1.65 3.48
CA HIS A 155 -3.23 0.66 3.00
C HIS A 155 -1.89 0.82 3.68
N LEU A 156 -1.14 -0.26 3.75
CA LEU A 156 0.24 -0.23 4.24
C LEU A 156 1.15 -1.12 3.40
N ILE A 157 2.44 -0.83 3.49
CA ILE A 157 3.51 -1.73 3.05
C ILE A 157 4.70 -1.57 3.98
N ALA A 158 5.32 -2.68 4.37
CA ALA A 158 6.56 -2.66 5.12
C ALA A 158 7.71 -2.17 4.22
N PHE A 159 8.44 -1.15 4.66
CA PHE A 159 9.64 -0.66 4.00
C PHE A 159 10.89 -1.39 4.52
N ASN A 160 10.88 -1.70 5.82
CA ASN A 160 11.83 -2.57 6.51
C ASN A 160 11.17 -3.13 7.78
N THR A 161 11.94 -3.69 8.71
CA THR A 161 11.41 -4.26 9.95
C THR A 161 10.75 -3.24 10.89
N GLU A 162 11.11 -1.97 10.79
CA GLU A 162 10.66 -0.89 11.69
C GLU A 162 9.88 0.20 10.98
N GLU A 163 9.95 0.30 9.66
CA GLU A 163 9.37 1.39 8.90
C GLU A 163 8.30 0.91 7.93
N TYR A 164 7.23 1.68 7.86
CA TYR A 164 6.08 1.43 7.01
C TYR A 164 5.73 2.66 6.20
N ILE A 165 5.27 2.41 4.99
CA ILE A 165 4.58 3.40 4.15
C ILE A 165 3.10 3.08 4.25
N PHE A 166 2.25 4.11 4.38
CA PHE A 166 0.81 3.94 4.42
C PHE A 166 0.08 5.08 3.73
N THR A 167 -1.18 4.84 3.40
CA THR A 167 -2.06 5.85 2.80
C THR A 167 -3.18 6.21 3.76
N TYR A 168 -3.63 7.46 3.63
CA TYR A 168 -4.88 7.93 4.20
C TYR A 168 -5.96 7.96 3.12
N PRO A 169 -7.24 7.70 3.46
CA PRO A 169 -8.34 7.96 2.55
C PRO A 169 -8.41 9.45 2.20
N SER A 170 -8.57 9.77 0.92
CA SER A 170 -8.68 11.16 0.43
C SER A 170 -9.86 11.95 1.02
N LEU A 171 -10.85 11.27 1.60
CA LEU A 171 -11.99 11.88 2.29
C LEU A 171 -11.60 12.62 3.58
N TRP A 172 -10.43 12.31 4.17
CA TRP A 172 -10.04 12.82 5.47
C TRP A 172 -8.92 13.85 5.41
N THR A 173 -8.10 13.80 4.37
CA THR A 173 -6.93 14.66 4.25
C THR A 173 -6.43 14.71 2.81
N ASP A 174 -5.80 15.83 2.45
CA ASP A 174 -5.04 15.96 1.19
C ASP A 174 -3.65 15.29 1.28
N GLN A 175 -3.29 14.79 2.47
CA GLN A 175 -2.04 14.06 2.71
C GLN A 175 -2.29 12.57 2.49
N GLU A 176 -1.90 12.07 1.34
CA GLU A 176 -2.30 10.73 0.93
C GLU A 176 -1.32 9.64 1.33
N VAL A 177 -0.04 9.97 1.39
CA VAL A 177 1.03 9.02 1.71
C VAL A 177 1.83 9.51 2.90
N ALA A 178 2.12 8.62 3.82
CA ALA A 178 2.97 8.90 4.96
C ALA A 178 3.90 7.72 5.26
N PHE A 179 5.00 8.04 5.93
CA PHE A 179 5.97 7.08 6.46
C PHE A 179 5.84 7.04 7.98
N ALA A 180 5.83 5.85 8.55
CA ALA A 180 5.89 5.67 9.99
C ALA A 180 7.12 4.89 10.39
N ASN A 181 7.85 5.39 11.39
CA ASN A 181 8.86 4.62 12.07
C ASN A 181 8.28 4.09 13.38
N LEU A 182 8.17 2.77 13.50
CA LEU A 182 7.53 2.10 14.65
C LEU A 182 8.36 2.24 15.93
N ARG A 183 9.66 2.37 15.82
CA ARG A 183 10.56 2.49 16.95
C ARG A 183 10.49 3.88 17.59
N THR A 184 10.55 4.92 16.76
CA THR A 184 10.51 6.32 17.23
C THR A 184 9.08 6.84 17.38
N GLN A 185 8.08 6.13 16.86
CA GLN A 185 6.67 6.54 16.79
C GLN A 185 6.47 7.84 15.98
N GLN A 186 7.40 8.16 15.11
CA GLN A 186 7.32 9.33 14.26
C GLN A 186 6.60 9.00 12.95
N ILE A 187 5.76 9.92 12.50
CA ILE A 187 5.06 9.88 11.24
C ILE A 187 5.51 11.07 10.42
N TYR A 188 5.91 10.81 9.18
CA TYR A 188 6.34 11.82 8.22
C TYR A 188 5.40 11.77 7.03
N ASN A 189 4.70 12.85 6.77
CA ASN A 189 3.82 12.95 5.62
C ASN A 189 4.64 13.23 4.36
N ALA A 190 4.40 12.45 3.31
CA ALA A 190 4.98 12.75 2.01
C ALA A 190 4.14 13.84 1.33
N ASN A 191 4.77 14.95 0.97
CA ASN A 191 4.10 15.97 0.17
C ASN A 191 3.96 15.48 -1.27
N TYR A 192 2.78 15.04 -1.65
CA TYR A 192 2.44 14.68 -3.00
C TYR A 192 1.75 15.86 -3.69
N ASN A 193 2.38 16.41 -4.73
CA ASN A 193 1.82 17.51 -5.52
C ASN A 193 1.07 16.97 -6.76
N GLY A 194 0.14 16.05 -6.58
CA GLY A 194 -0.71 15.50 -7.63
C GLY A 194 -2.18 15.73 -7.33
N THR A 195 -3.00 15.89 -8.36
CA THR A 195 -4.45 15.85 -8.22
C THR A 195 -4.87 14.38 -8.26
N ILE A 196 -5.34 13.84 -7.15
CA ILE A 196 -5.86 12.48 -7.11
C ILE A 196 -7.38 12.56 -7.23
N SER A 197 -7.91 11.79 -8.17
CA SER A 197 -9.37 11.63 -8.27
C SER A 197 -9.82 10.73 -7.13
N SER A 198 -10.71 11.22 -6.28
CA SER A 198 -11.33 10.46 -5.18
C SER A 198 -12.11 9.27 -5.72
N GLY A 199 -11.43 8.14 -5.86
CA GLY A 199 -12.07 6.85 -6.08
C GLY A 199 -12.11 6.07 -4.77
N ASN A 200 -13.27 5.61 -4.35
CA ASN A 200 -13.39 4.66 -3.24
C ASN A 200 -12.69 3.35 -3.63
N SER A 201 -11.47 3.13 -3.17
CA SER A 201 -10.65 2.02 -3.63
C SER A 201 -10.12 1.11 -2.54
N MET A 202 -10.94 0.82 -1.53
CA MET A 202 -10.56 -0.17 -0.51
C MET A 202 -10.14 -1.55 -1.09
N ASP A 203 -10.47 -1.80 -2.34
CA ASP A 203 -10.17 -3.08 -3.01
C ASP A 203 -9.02 -2.96 -4.04
N LYS A 204 -8.40 -1.78 -4.22
CA LYS A 204 -7.30 -1.60 -5.17
C LYS A 204 -5.94 -1.61 -4.48
N GLU A 205 -5.02 -2.32 -5.10
CA GLU A 205 -3.62 -2.27 -4.69
C GLU A 205 -3.01 -0.93 -5.11
N CYS A 206 -2.42 -0.19 -4.18
CA CYS A 206 -1.79 1.09 -4.46
C CYS A 206 -0.28 1.09 -4.24
N PHE A 207 0.26 0.08 -3.58
CA PHE A 207 1.69 -0.06 -3.38
C PHE A 207 2.24 -1.30 -4.09
N TYR A 208 3.33 -1.11 -4.80
CA TYR A 208 4.05 -2.17 -5.50
C TYR A 208 5.53 -2.08 -5.14
N LYS A 209 6.15 -3.23 -4.88
CA LYS A 209 7.60 -3.35 -4.76
C LYS A 209 8.12 -4.10 -5.99
N ILE A 210 9.03 -3.47 -6.75
CA ILE A 210 9.68 -4.07 -7.92
C ILE A 210 11.18 -3.94 -7.72
N GLY A 211 11.86 -5.06 -7.45
CA GLY A 211 13.25 -5.04 -6.99
C GLY A 211 13.35 -4.29 -5.65
N ASP A 212 14.24 -3.31 -5.57
CA ASP A 212 14.44 -2.47 -4.38
C ASP A 212 13.61 -1.19 -4.38
N ASN A 213 12.82 -0.96 -5.42
CA ASN A 213 12.01 0.25 -5.57
C ASN A 213 10.57 0.03 -5.12
N PHE A 214 9.99 1.07 -4.52
CA PHE A 214 8.59 1.13 -4.14
C PHE A 214 7.85 2.09 -5.07
N TYR A 215 6.72 1.65 -5.58
CA TYR A 215 5.86 2.42 -6.45
C TYR A 215 4.52 2.65 -5.78
N PHE A 216 4.06 3.89 -5.83
CA PHE A 216 2.73 4.26 -5.40
C PHE A 216 1.90 4.62 -6.63
N ILE A 217 0.81 3.92 -6.84
CA ILE A 217 -0.19 4.23 -7.86
C ILE A 217 -1.44 4.70 -7.13
N PRO A 218 -1.77 6.00 -7.22
CA PRO A 218 -2.97 6.52 -6.57
C PRO A 218 -4.21 5.77 -7.04
N PRO A 219 -5.15 5.54 -6.14
CA PRO A 219 -6.40 4.83 -6.46
C PRO A 219 -7.33 5.59 -7.41
#